data_b06c8ee32204cccd923c4024b7b6b8cb
#
_entry.id   b06c8ee32204cccd923c4024b7b6b8cb
#
_cell.length_a   1.000
_cell.length_b   1.000
_cell.length_c   1.000
_cell.angle_alpha   90.00
_cell.angle_beta   90.00
_cell.angle_gamma   90.00
#
_symmetry.space_group_name_H-M   'P 1'
#
loop_
_entity.id
_entity.type
_entity.pdbx_description
1 polymer ?
#
loop_
_entity_poly.entity_id
_entity_poly.type
_entity_poly.pdbx_seq_one_letter_code
_entity_poly.pdbx_strand_id
1 'polypeptide(L)'
;MPHPLRQRIFISGASAGLGQGMARRFAAMGRDLALTARRLDRLEALRDELLAAHPGIRVVVAAMDVDDPGSVAAVMPRLADELGGFDRVIVNAGIGKGGSVGTGEAAANRAVLVTNVLGSHAQCEAAMELFRRQGAGHLVIVSSVASVRGMPGTRTAYGASKAALNSLAEGIRSDVYGSQIVVSTVLPGYIATDINEGRRGPLTVGLDKGVDALVDVVEREPVRGYVPEWPWRPVAGLLRALPLSVVRRLTGS
;
A
#
# COMPACT_ATOMS: atom_id res chain seq x y z
N MET A 1 13.08 21.19 -7.10
CA MET A 1 14.26 20.65 -6.38
C MET A 1 14.13 19.13 -6.36
N PRO A 2 15.22 18.37 -6.45
CA PRO A 2 15.13 16.92 -6.29
C PRO A 2 14.57 16.62 -4.87
N HIS A 3 13.71 15.60 -4.78
CA HIS A 3 13.18 15.16 -3.48
C HIS A 3 14.34 14.66 -2.60
N PRO A 4 14.28 14.87 -1.27
CA PRO A 4 15.28 14.35 -0.35
C PRO A 4 15.34 12.83 -0.44
N LEU A 5 16.53 12.26 -0.25
CA LEU A 5 16.70 10.82 -0.22
C LEU A 5 15.91 10.22 0.94
N ARG A 6 15.01 9.27 0.67
CA ARG A 6 14.25 8.53 1.69
C ARG A 6 15.01 7.27 2.04
N GLN A 7 15.93 7.35 3.00
CA GLN A 7 16.86 6.27 3.34
C GLN A 7 16.18 5.16 4.17
N ARG A 8 15.35 5.54 5.16
CA ARG A 8 14.74 4.63 6.14
C ARG A 8 13.27 4.44 5.78
N ILE A 9 12.92 3.22 5.34
CA ILE A 9 11.61 2.93 4.76
C ILE A 9 10.89 1.86 5.60
N PHE A 10 9.70 2.21 6.09
CA PHE A 10 8.78 1.25 6.69
C PHE A 10 7.82 0.71 5.63
N ILE A 11 7.57 -0.62 5.65
CA ILE A 11 6.62 -1.29 4.75
C ILE A 11 5.76 -2.27 5.55
N SER A 12 4.44 -2.06 5.56
CA SER A 12 3.52 -3.05 6.11
C SER A 12 3.07 -4.08 5.07
N GLY A 13 2.70 -5.28 5.52
CA GLY A 13 2.33 -6.37 4.62
C GLY A 13 3.50 -6.87 3.77
N ALA A 14 4.71 -6.84 4.33
CA ALA A 14 5.96 -7.18 3.62
C ALA A 14 6.23 -8.68 3.46
N SER A 15 5.39 -9.57 4.02
CA SER A 15 5.62 -11.02 3.97
C SER A 15 5.23 -11.70 2.65
N ALA A 16 4.66 -10.97 1.67
CA ALA A 16 4.27 -11.49 0.35
C ALA A 16 3.99 -10.36 -0.65
N GLY A 17 3.84 -10.70 -1.91
CA GLY A 17 3.31 -9.86 -2.99
C GLY A 17 4.04 -8.53 -3.16
N LEU A 18 3.28 -7.43 -3.28
CA LEU A 18 3.85 -6.10 -3.51
C LEU A 18 4.77 -5.64 -2.38
N GLY A 19 4.40 -5.89 -1.11
CA GLY A 19 5.22 -5.49 0.03
C GLY A 19 6.59 -6.16 0.04
N GLN A 20 6.63 -7.48 -0.20
CA GLN A 20 7.87 -8.24 -0.31
C GLN A 20 8.71 -7.79 -1.51
N GLY A 21 8.07 -7.59 -2.67
CA GLY A 21 8.76 -7.10 -3.87
C GLY A 21 9.36 -5.71 -3.67
N MET A 22 8.60 -4.77 -3.06
CA MET A 22 9.12 -3.44 -2.72
C MET A 22 10.32 -3.53 -1.77
N ALA A 23 10.28 -4.40 -0.76
CA ALA A 23 11.39 -4.59 0.17
C ALA A 23 12.67 -4.99 -0.56
N ARG A 24 12.60 -5.96 -1.51
CA ARG A 24 13.75 -6.36 -2.35
C ARG A 24 14.28 -5.21 -3.20
N ARG A 25 13.39 -4.45 -3.84
CA ARG A 25 13.82 -3.33 -4.69
C ARG A 25 14.46 -2.20 -3.89
N PHE A 26 13.89 -1.82 -2.75
CA PHE A 26 14.48 -0.79 -1.90
C PHE A 26 15.81 -1.25 -1.27
N ALA A 27 15.94 -2.53 -0.88
CA ALA A 27 17.20 -3.09 -0.44
C ALA A 27 18.29 -3.00 -1.51
N ALA A 28 17.96 -3.35 -2.76
CA ALA A 28 18.87 -3.21 -3.91
C ALA A 28 19.27 -1.75 -4.20
N MET A 29 18.46 -0.78 -3.76
CA MET A 29 18.78 0.66 -3.82
C MET A 29 19.58 1.14 -2.60
N GLY A 30 20.01 0.24 -1.71
CA GLY A 30 20.78 0.57 -0.51
C GLY A 30 19.96 1.23 0.61
N ARG A 31 18.62 0.99 0.68
CA ARG A 31 17.75 1.56 1.71
C ARG A 31 17.71 0.69 2.95
N ASP A 32 17.61 1.34 4.10
CA ASP A 32 17.33 0.70 5.39
C ASP A 32 15.82 0.40 5.51
N LEU A 33 15.45 -0.77 6.00
CA LEU A 33 14.08 -1.26 5.97
C LEU A 33 13.54 -1.65 7.35
N ALA A 34 12.31 -1.23 7.64
CA ALA A 34 11.48 -1.76 8.71
C ALA A 34 10.29 -2.49 8.09
N LEU A 35 10.21 -3.80 8.27
CA LEU A 35 9.24 -4.65 7.59
C LEU A 35 8.27 -5.27 8.60
N THR A 36 6.97 -5.17 8.34
CA THR A 36 5.96 -5.74 9.22
C THR A 36 4.94 -6.58 8.48
N ALA A 37 4.47 -7.63 9.13
CA ALA A 37 3.34 -8.47 8.74
C ALA A 37 2.94 -9.36 9.93
N ARG A 38 1.86 -10.13 9.81
CA ARG A 38 1.46 -11.13 10.82
C ARG A 38 2.40 -12.34 10.88
N ARG A 39 3.02 -12.72 9.75
CA ARG A 39 3.88 -13.90 9.62
C ARG A 39 5.34 -13.50 9.82
N LEU A 40 5.80 -13.60 11.08
CA LEU A 40 7.16 -13.21 11.45
C LEU A 40 8.22 -14.09 10.79
N ASP A 41 7.99 -15.40 10.71
CA ASP A 41 8.85 -16.38 10.06
C ASP A 41 9.24 -15.98 8.63
N ARG A 42 8.27 -15.50 7.87
CA ARG A 42 8.50 -15.03 6.49
C ARG A 42 9.27 -13.70 6.43
N LEU A 43 9.07 -12.84 7.42
CA LEU A 43 9.82 -11.59 7.50
C LEU A 43 11.27 -11.82 7.88
N GLU A 44 11.54 -12.76 8.79
CA GLU A 44 12.90 -13.16 9.19
C GLU A 44 13.65 -13.77 8.00
N ALA A 45 13.02 -14.70 7.28
CA ALA A 45 13.60 -15.26 6.06
C ALA A 45 13.88 -14.18 5.00
N LEU A 46 12.96 -13.22 4.81
CA LEU A 46 13.18 -12.10 3.90
C LEU A 46 14.32 -11.20 4.38
N ARG A 47 14.38 -10.86 5.67
CA ARG A 47 15.48 -10.09 6.25
C ARG A 47 16.84 -10.74 5.95
N ASP A 48 16.94 -12.04 6.22
CA ASP A 48 18.20 -12.78 6.04
C ASP A 48 18.61 -12.84 4.56
N GLU A 49 17.65 -13.03 3.65
CA GLU A 49 17.85 -12.91 2.19
C GLU A 49 18.41 -11.52 1.82
N LEU A 50 17.76 -10.44 2.32
CA LEU A 50 18.14 -9.07 1.98
C LEU A 50 19.51 -8.69 2.52
N LEU A 51 19.84 -9.07 3.75
CA LEU A 51 21.14 -8.79 4.35
C LEU A 51 22.28 -9.59 3.68
N ALA A 52 22.00 -10.82 3.24
CA ALA A 52 22.96 -11.61 2.48
C ALA A 52 23.27 -10.99 1.11
N ALA A 53 22.25 -10.45 0.43
CA ALA A 53 22.40 -9.81 -0.88
C ALA A 53 22.97 -8.38 -0.80
N HIS A 54 22.68 -7.66 0.31
CA HIS A 54 22.99 -6.23 0.48
C HIS A 54 23.51 -5.96 1.91
N PRO A 55 24.76 -6.37 2.24
CA PRO A 55 25.28 -6.33 3.62
C PRO A 55 25.46 -4.89 4.17
N GLY A 56 25.34 -3.86 3.34
CA GLY A 56 25.49 -2.46 3.76
C GLY A 56 24.21 -1.79 4.28
N ILE A 57 23.07 -2.49 4.31
CA ILE A 57 21.79 -1.95 4.78
C ILE A 57 21.42 -2.50 6.16
N ARG A 58 20.49 -1.82 6.83
CA ARG A 58 19.83 -2.32 8.04
C ARG A 58 18.43 -2.82 7.70
N VAL A 59 18.05 -3.99 8.23
CA VAL A 59 16.70 -4.53 8.08
C VAL A 59 16.19 -4.98 9.44
N VAL A 60 15.15 -4.32 9.94
CA VAL A 60 14.45 -4.69 11.17
C VAL A 60 13.07 -5.25 10.83
N VAL A 61 12.62 -6.26 11.57
CA VAL A 61 11.36 -6.93 11.31
C VAL A 61 10.55 -7.10 12.59
N ALA A 62 9.22 -7.05 12.47
CA ALA A 62 8.33 -7.35 13.58
C ALA A 62 7.00 -7.94 13.10
N ALA A 63 6.45 -8.86 13.92
CA ALA A 63 5.04 -9.20 13.80
C ALA A 63 4.18 -7.99 14.15
N MET A 64 3.21 -7.68 13.27
CA MET A 64 2.24 -6.60 13.48
C MET A 64 0.92 -7.00 12.82
N ASP A 65 -0.15 -6.98 13.60
CA ASP A 65 -1.50 -7.10 13.08
C ASP A 65 -2.12 -5.71 12.93
N VAL A 66 -2.40 -5.33 11.70
CA VAL A 66 -3.00 -4.03 11.42
C VAL A 66 -4.47 -3.93 11.85
N ASP A 67 -5.13 -5.08 12.10
CA ASP A 67 -6.49 -5.13 12.61
C ASP A 67 -6.55 -4.84 14.12
N ASP A 68 -5.40 -4.88 14.82
CA ASP A 68 -5.23 -4.47 16.21
C ASP A 68 -4.50 -3.12 16.29
N PRO A 69 -5.20 -2.02 16.62
CA PRO A 69 -4.58 -0.70 16.78
C PRO A 69 -3.50 -0.66 17.86
N GLY A 70 -3.62 -1.48 18.91
CA GLY A 70 -2.60 -1.61 19.96
C GLY A 70 -1.30 -2.20 19.42
N SER A 71 -1.39 -3.21 18.55
CA SER A 71 -0.22 -3.76 17.85
C SER A 71 0.48 -2.69 17.00
N VAL A 72 -0.28 -1.88 16.25
CA VAL A 72 0.28 -0.80 15.43
C VAL A 72 0.98 0.25 16.30
N ALA A 73 0.29 0.71 17.36
CA ALA A 73 0.79 1.73 18.27
C ALA A 73 2.07 1.31 19.03
N ALA A 74 2.23 0.01 19.30
CA ALA A 74 3.42 -0.52 19.97
C ALA A 74 4.58 -0.77 18.98
N VAL A 75 4.28 -1.33 17.81
CA VAL A 75 5.33 -1.83 16.89
C VAL A 75 5.95 -0.71 16.06
N MET A 76 5.16 0.21 15.50
CA MET A 76 5.71 1.23 14.59
C MET A 76 6.69 2.20 15.29
N PRO A 77 6.42 2.76 16.49
CA PRO A 77 7.39 3.60 17.18
C PRO A 77 8.67 2.84 17.55
N ARG A 78 8.57 1.60 18.06
CA ARG A 78 9.71 0.77 18.41
C ARG A 78 10.63 0.54 17.21
N LEU A 79 10.09 0.18 16.04
CA LEU A 79 10.89 0.00 14.82
C LEU A 79 11.47 1.32 14.31
N ALA A 80 10.77 2.43 14.51
CA ALA A 80 11.32 3.75 14.21
C ALA A 80 12.53 4.07 15.08
N ASP A 81 12.47 3.78 16.38
CA ASP A 81 13.60 3.98 17.30
C ASP A 81 14.78 3.07 16.91
N GLU A 82 14.53 1.79 16.61
CA GLU A 82 15.57 0.84 16.18
C GLU A 82 16.27 1.30 14.88
N LEU A 83 15.54 1.91 13.93
CA LEU A 83 16.09 2.36 12.64
C LEU A 83 16.62 3.81 12.68
N GLY A 84 16.32 4.56 13.75
CA GLY A 84 16.66 5.98 13.90
C GLY A 84 15.66 6.91 13.19
N GLY A 85 14.39 6.54 13.12
CA GLY A 85 13.29 7.24 12.45
C GLY A 85 12.88 6.61 11.12
N PHE A 86 11.79 7.12 10.53
CA PHE A 86 11.38 6.76 9.17
C PHE A 86 11.39 7.99 8.28
N ASP A 87 11.97 7.86 7.08
CA ASP A 87 11.88 8.90 6.05
C ASP A 87 10.66 8.65 5.15
N ARG A 88 10.25 7.38 5.02
CA ARG A 88 9.08 6.95 4.25
C ARG A 88 8.33 5.84 4.98
N VAL A 89 7.00 5.96 5.04
CA VAL A 89 6.09 4.91 5.52
C VAL A 89 5.18 4.48 4.38
N ILE A 90 5.19 3.18 4.06
CA ILE A 90 4.36 2.60 3.01
C ILE A 90 3.26 1.74 3.67
N VAL A 91 2.05 2.29 3.73
CA VAL A 91 0.83 1.62 4.20
C VAL A 91 0.33 0.73 3.08
N ASN A 92 0.77 -0.54 3.09
CA ASN A 92 0.52 -1.50 2.02
C ASN A 92 -0.33 -2.69 2.45
N ALA A 93 -0.32 -3.06 3.75
CA ALA A 93 -1.11 -4.19 4.25
C ALA A 93 -2.58 -4.10 3.83
N GLY A 94 -3.12 -5.19 3.31
CA GLY A 94 -4.50 -5.24 2.87
C GLY A 94 -4.91 -6.60 2.34
N ILE A 95 -6.22 -6.84 2.26
CA ILE A 95 -6.82 -8.07 1.73
C ILE A 95 -7.86 -7.75 0.65
N GLY A 96 -8.09 -8.70 -0.26
CA GLY A 96 -8.98 -8.50 -1.40
C GLY A 96 -10.19 -9.45 -1.46
N LYS A 97 -10.27 -10.44 -0.56
CA LYS A 97 -11.31 -11.47 -0.59
C LYS A 97 -12.57 -11.00 0.14
N GLY A 98 -13.57 -10.55 -0.63
CA GLY A 98 -14.93 -10.29 -0.16
C GLY A 98 -15.93 -11.11 -0.95
N GLY A 99 -17.22 -10.94 -0.65
CA GLY A 99 -18.34 -11.51 -1.37
C GLY A 99 -19.30 -10.44 -1.88
N SER A 100 -20.29 -10.85 -2.68
CA SER A 100 -21.38 -9.95 -3.07
C SER A 100 -22.18 -9.53 -1.84
N VAL A 101 -22.59 -8.27 -1.79
CA VAL A 101 -23.37 -7.76 -0.65
C VAL A 101 -24.74 -8.42 -0.63
N GLY A 102 -25.13 -8.94 0.54
CA GLY A 102 -26.43 -9.61 0.73
C GLY A 102 -26.46 -11.10 0.35
N THR A 103 -25.31 -11.74 0.12
CA THR A 103 -25.21 -13.17 -0.25
C THR A 103 -24.58 -14.06 0.83
N GLY A 104 -24.65 -13.65 2.09
CA GLY A 104 -24.11 -14.42 3.22
C GLY A 104 -22.65 -14.10 3.58
N GLU A 105 -21.95 -13.27 2.80
CA GLU A 105 -20.52 -12.98 2.92
C GLU A 105 -20.21 -11.76 3.83
N ALA A 106 -21.10 -11.44 4.77
CA ALA A 106 -20.96 -10.25 5.62
C ALA A 106 -19.64 -10.23 6.42
N ALA A 107 -19.22 -11.39 6.93
CA ALA A 107 -17.97 -11.50 7.69
C ALA A 107 -16.73 -11.19 6.82
N ALA A 108 -16.67 -11.75 5.61
CA ALA A 108 -15.58 -11.49 4.67
C ALA A 108 -15.54 -10.02 4.23
N ASN A 109 -16.70 -9.44 3.93
CA ASN A 109 -16.80 -8.03 3.58
C ASN A 109 -16.38 -7.11 4.75
N ARG A 110 -16.79 -7.46 5.99
CA ARG A 110 -16.36 -6.74 7.19
C ARG A 110 -14.84 -6.82 7.38
N ALA A 111 -14.24 -8.00 7.22
CA ALA A 111 -12.78 -8.17 7.33
C ALA A 111 -12.04 -7.28 6.34
N VAL A 112 -12.51 -7.17 5.08
CA VAL A 112 -11.92 -6.27 4.07
C VAL A 112 -11.96 -4.80 4.54
N LEU A 113 -13.07 -4.35 5.13
CA LEU A 113 -13.18 -2.98 5.63
C LEU A 113 -12.30 -2.75 6.86
N VAL A 114 -12.26 -3.69 7.81
CA VAL A 114 -11.41 -3.58 9.00
C VAL A 114 -9.95 -3.49 8.61
N THR A 115 -9.44 -4.47 7.87
CA THR A 115 -8.03 -4.50 7.48
C THR A 115 -7.63 -3.31 6.59
N ASN A 116 -8.42 -3.06 5.53
CA ASN A 116 -8.00 -2.07 4.54
C ASN A 116 -8.27 -0.62 4.99
N VAL A 117 -9.31 -0.36 5.79
CA VAL A 117 -9.65 1.02 6.19
C VAL A 117 -9.14 1.30 7.60
N LEU A 118 -9.63 0.56 8.60
CA LEU A 118 -9.27 0.83 10.00
C LEU A 118 -7.79 0.51 10.26
N GLY A 119 -7.29 -0.61 9.75
CA GLY A 119 -5.88 -0.96 9.87
C GLY A 119 -4.95 0.02 9.15
N SER A 120 -5.36 0.56 7.99
CA SER A 120 -4.57 1.60 7.32
C SER A 120 -4.64 2.93 8.05
N HIS A 121 -5.81 3.30 8.62
CA HIS A 121 -5.96 4.51 9.42
C HIS A 121 -5.03 4.47 10.64
N ALA A 122 -5.00 3.39 11.40
CA ALA A 122 -4.11 3.25 12.56
C ALA A 122 -2.63 3.45 12.19
N GLN A 123 -2.20 2.89 11.04
CA GLN A 123 -0.83 3.10 10.55
C GLN A 123 -0.59 4.56 10.11
N CYS A 124 -1.57 5.21 9.49
CA CYS A 124 -1.47 6.63 9.14
C CYS A 124 -1.31 7.51 10.39
N GLU A 125 -2.07 7.26 11.46
CA GLU A 125 -1.94 7.98 12.74
C GLU A 125 -0.53 7.85 13.28
N ALA A 126 -0.01 6.63 13.45
CA ALA A 126 1.34 6.39 13.96
C ALA A 126 2.43 7.03 13.08
N ALA A 127 2.28 6.96 11.76
CA ALA A 127 3.21 7.59 10.82
C ALA A 127 3.18 9.11 10.90
N MET A 128 1.98 9.70 10.98
CA MET A 128 1.82 11.15 11.04
C MET A 128 2.30 11.74 12.36
N GLU A 129 2.09 11.06 13.49
CA GLU A 129 2.68 11.44 14.77
C GLU A 129 4.22 11.49 14.68
N LEU A 130 4.83 10.46 14.08
CA LEU A 130 6.27 10.42 13.87
C LEU A 130 6.74 11.57 12.97
N PHE A 131 6.12 11.76 11.81
CA PHE A 131 6.53 12.77 10.84
C PHE A 131 6.33 14.19 11.35
N ARG A 132 5.27 14.45 12.15
CA ARG A 132 5.09 15.75 12.82
C ARG A 132 6.18 16.03 13.82
N ARG A 133 6.65 15.03 14.60
CA ARG A 133 7.81 15.18 15.51
C ARG A 133 9.11 15.38 14.74
N GLN A 134 9.31 14.68 13.61
CA GLN A 134 10.50 14.82 12.75
C GLN A 134 10.51 16.10 11.92
N GLY A 135 9.36 16.75 11.74
CA GLY A 135 9.18 17.90 10.85
C GLY A 135 9.14 17.56 9.36
N ALA A 136 9.37 16.30 8.96
CA ALA A 136 9.41 15.85 7.57
C ALA A 136 9.08 14.36 7.47
N GLY A 137 8.64 13.90 6.28
CA GLY A 137 8.39 12.50 5.99
C GLY A 137 7.61 12.29 4.68
N HIS A 138 7.55 11.05 4.21
CA HIS A 138 6.75 10.67 3.05
C HIS A 138 5.80 9.52 3.40
N LEU A 139 4.51 9.82 3.49
CA LEU A 139 3.44 8.83 3.66
C LEU A 139 2.97 8.34 2.30
N VAL A 140 3.07 7.03 2.05
CA VAL A 140 2.56 6.37 0.84
C VAL A 140 1.41 5.46 1.22
N ILE A 141 0.23 5.71 0.67
CA ILE A 141 -0.95 4.86 0.88
C ILE A 141 -1.22 4.05 -0.38
N VAL A 142 -1.13 2.71 -0.26
CA VAL A 142 -1.39 1.79 -1.36
C VAL A 142 -2.89 1.55 -1.50
N SER A 143 -3.50 2.27 -2.43
CA SER A 143 -4.90 2.12 -2.83
C SER A 143 -5.05 1.07 -3.95
N SER A 144 -5.86 1.33 -4.96
CA SER A 144 -6.05 0.48 -6.16
C SER A 144 -6.77 1.25 -7.26
N VAL A 145 -6.63 0.84 -8.50
CA VAL A 145 -7.50 1.30 -9.60
C VAL A 145 -8.98 0.95 -9.36
N ALA A 146 -9.27 -0.07 -8.55
CA ALA A 146 -10.63 -0.41 -8.12
C ALA A 146 -11.30 0.67 -7.26
N SER A 147 -10.53 1.63 -6.75
CA SER A 147 -11.03 2.76 -5.95
C SER A 147 -11.66 3.88 -6.76
N VAL A 148 -11.46 3.89 -8.08
CA VAL A 148 -11.89 5.02 -8.92
C VAL A 148 -13.40 5.02 -9.17
N ARG A 149 -14.05 3.87 -8.96
CA ARG A 149 -15.49 3.69 -9.12
C ARG A 149 -15.98 2.47 -8.33
N GLY A 150 -17.28 2.44 -8.00
CA GLY A 150 -17.93 1.25 -7.42
C GLY A 150 -17.74 0.03 -8.32
N MET A 151 -17.22 -1.05 -7.75
CA MET A 151 -16.99 -2.32 -8.44
C MET A 151 -18.06 -3.33 -8.02
N PRO A 152 -18.61 -4.12 -8.97
CA PRO A 152 -19.66 -5.09 -8.65
C PRO A 152 -19.12 -6.38 -8.01
N GLY A 153 -20.04 -7.16 -7.44
CA GLY A 153 -19.79 -8.51 -6.95
C GLY A 153 -18.82 -8.56 -5.78
N THR A 154 -17.91 -9.51 -5.80
CA THR A 154 -16.92 -9.74 -4.73
C THR A 154 -15.97 -8.58 -4.48
N ARG A 155 -15.93 -7.59 -5.37
CA ARG A 155 -15.07 -6.42 -5.29
C ARG A 155 -15.74 -5.19 -4.70
N THR A 156 -17.01 -5.27 -4.32
CA THR A 156 -17.76 -4.11 -3.79
C THR A 156 -17.12 -3.57 -2.52
N ALA A 157 -16.91 -4.41 -1.50
CA ALA A 157 -16.27 -4.00 -0.26
C ALA A 157 -14.80 -3.56 -0.47
N TYR A 158 -14.06 -4.28 -1.33
CA TYR A 158 -12.69 -3.93 -1.66
C TYR A 158 -12.58 -2.56 -2.35
N GLY A 159 -13.37 -2.32 -3.39
CA GLY A 159 -13.39 -1.03 -4.09
C GLY A 159 -13.76 0.13 -3.16
N ALA A 160 -14.78 -0.06 -2.32
CA ALA A 160 -15.18 0.91 -1.31
C ALA A 160 -14.05 1.18 -0.29
N SER A 161 -13.38 0.12 0.22
CA SER A 161 -12.25 0.29 1.14
C SER A 161 -11.11 1.10 0.52
N LYS A 162 -10.77 0.83 -0.74
CA LYS A 162 -9.70 1.56 -1.44
C LYS A 162 -10.10 3.00 -1.82
N ALA A 163 -11.40 3.27 -2.03
CA ALA A 163 -11.91 4.63 -2.21
C ALA A 163 -11.82 5.44 -0.91
N ALA A 164 -12.12 4.83 0.24
CA ALA A 164 -11.94 5.45 1.55
C ALA A 164 -10.47 5.86 1.78
N LEU A 165 -9.49 5.05 1.37
CA LEU A 165 -8.06 5.39 1.46
C LEU A 165 -7.69 6.60 0.61
N ASN A 166 -8.31 6.80 -0.55
CA ASN A 166 -8.06 7.99 -1.37
C ASN A 166 -8.53 9.26 -0.65
N SER A 167 -9.71 9.20 -0.02
CA SER A 167 -10.25 10.32 0.76
C SER A 167 -9.43 10.61 2.00
N LEU A 168 -9.02 9.56 2.74
CA LEU A 168 -8.12 9.68 3.89
C LEU A 168 -6.81 10.36 3.51
N ALA A 169 -6.16 9.90 2.43
CA ALA A 169 -4.91 10.48 1.94
C ALA A 169 -5.07 11.96 1.55
N GLU A 170 -6.21 12.33 0.96
CA GLU A 170 -6.51 13.72 0.57
C GLU A 170 -6.70 14.62 1.79
N GLY A 171 -7.42 14.15 2.83
CA GLY A 171 -7.58 14.85 4.10
C GLY A 171 -6.23 15.09 4.79
N ILE A 172 -5.44 14.03 4.97
CA ILE A 172 -4.09 14.15 5.59
C ILE A 172 -3.21 15.14 4.79
N ARG A 173 -3.26 15.08 3.46
CA ARG A 173 -2.49 16.00 2.60
C ARG A 173 -2.92 17.46 2.80
N SER A 174 -4.21 17.71 2.99
CA SER A 174 -4.73 19.04 3.28
C SER A 174 -4.24 19.57 4.63
N ASP A 175 -4.19 18.70 5.64
CA ASP A 175 -3.72 19.05 6.98
C ASP A 175 -2.24 19.43 7.03
N VAL A 176 -1.42 18.85 6.15
CA VAL A 176 0.03 19.09 6.10
C VAL A 176 0.46 19.98 4.95
N TYR A 177 -0.49 20.65 4.30
CA TYR A 177 -0.20 21.53 3.17
C TYR A 177 0.82 22.62 3.55
N GLY A 178 1.85 22.78 2.71
CA GLY A 178 2.94 23.73 2.95
C GLY A 178 4.02 23.26 3.92
N SER A 179 3.90 22.06 4.51
CA SER A 179 4.96 21.43 5.33
C SER A 179 5.94 20.61 4.49
N GLN A 180 6.96 20.05 5.15
CA GLN A 180 7.91 19.09 4.54
C GLN A 180 7.40 17.63 4.55
N ILE A 181 6.14 17.42 4.92
CA ILE A 181 5.52 16.10 4.91
C ILE A 181 4.79 15.91 3.57
N VAL A 182 5.17 14.87 2.84
CA VAL A 182 4.58 14.52 1.56
C VAL A 182 3.60 13.35 1.74
N VAL A 183 2.46 13.40 1.07
CA VAL A 183 1.45 12.31 1.10
C VAL A 183 1.12 11.87 -0.32
N SER A 184 1.47 10.63 -0.65
CA SER A 184 1.20 10.02 -1.95
C SER A 184 0.14 8.94 -1.85
N THR A 185 -0.75 8.89 -2.84
CA THR A 185 -1.66 7.76 -3.04
C THR A 185 -1.25 7.01 -4.30
N VAL A 186 -0.89 5.74 -4.18
CA VAL A 186 -0.56 4.90 -5.33
C VAL A 186 -1.69 3.94 -5.65
N LEU A 187 -2.02 3.79 -6.91
CA LEU A 187 -3.16 3.02 -7.41
C LEU A 187 -2.66 1.89 -8.32
N PRO A 188 -2.25 0.73 -7.75
CA PRO A 188 -1.93 -0.44 -8.54
C PRO A 188 -3.13 -0.90 -9.37
N GLY A 189 -2.84 -1.26 -10.62
CA GLY A 189 -3.76 -1.98 -11.48
C GLY A 189 -3.76 -3.48 -11.18
N TYR A 190 -3.99 -4.29 -12.20
CA TYR A 190 -3.94 -5.74 -12.05
C TYR A 190 -2.48 -6.21 -12.13
N ILE A 191 -1.90 -6.48 -10.96
CA ILE A 191 -0.57 -7.09 -10.80
C ILE A 191 -0.78 -8.51 -10.28
N ALA A 192 -0.04 -9.48 -10.81
CA ALA A 192 -0.14 -10.89 -10.44
C ALA A 192 0.34 -11.09 -8.98
N THR A 193 -0.59 -11.05 -8.05
CA THR A 193 -0.42 -11.25 -6.60
C THR A 193 -1.55 -12.14 -6.08
N ASP A 194 -1.43 -12.65 -4.85
CA ASP A 194 -2.48 -13.46 -4.21
C ASP A 194 -3.87 -12.76 -4.18
N ILE A 195 -3.90 -11.44 -4.10
CA ILE A 195 -5.14 -10.63 -4.16
C ILE A 195 -5.81 -10.77 -5.54
N ASN A 196 -5.03 -10.94 -6.58
CA ASN A 196 -5.47 -11.08 -7.97
C ASN A 196 -5.33 -12.51 -8.50
N GLU A 197 -5.24 -13.51 -7.62
CA GLU A 197 -5.08 -14.92 -7.99
C GLU A 197 -6.17 -15.37 -8.98
N GLY A 198 -5.76 -16.09 -10.04
CA GLY A 198 -6.65 -16.55 -11.10
C GLY A 198 -7.02 -15.49 -12.13
N ARG A 199 -6.70 -14.22 -11.93
CA ARG A 199 -7.00 -13.18 -12.91
C ARG A 199 -5.94 -13.15 -14.01
N ARG A 200 -6.36 -13.54 -15.21
CA ARG A 200 -5.57 -13.45 -16.44
C ARG A 200 -6.26 -12.51 -17.42
N GLY A 201 -5.52 -11.59 -18.03
CA GLY A 201 -6.07 -10.65 -19.01
C GLY A 201 -5.01 -9.69 -19.53
N PRO A 202 -5.30 -8.97 -20.62
CA PRO A 202 -4.32 -8.11 -21.29
C PRO A 202 -3.83 -6.92 -20.43
N LEU A 203 -4.56 -6.60 -19.38
CA LEU A 203 -4.19 -5.54 -18.43
C LEU A 203 -3.47 -6.06 -17.17
N THR A 204 -3.20 -7.36 -17.07
CA THR A 204 -2.49 -7.95 -15.95
C THR A 204 -1.00 -7.98 -16.24
N VAL A 205 -0.20 -7.41 -15.35
CA VAL A 205 1.28 -7.44 -15.43
C VAL A 205 1.85 -8.42 -14.40
N GLY A 206 3.01 -9.01 -14.73
CA GLY A 206 3.74 -9.86 -13.78
C GLY A 206 4.18 -9.08 -12.53
N LEU A 207 4.43 -9.81 -11.43
CA LEU A 207 4.75 -9.23 -10.13
C LEU A 207 5.98 -8.32 -10.23
N ASP A 208 7.09 -8.79 -10.80
CA ASP A 208 8.35 -8.04 -10.85
C ASP A 208 8.19 -6.70 -11.60
N LYS A 209 7.59 -6.74 -12.80
CA LYS A 209 7.31 -5.51 -13.56
C LYS A 209 6.35 -4.57 -12.83
N GLY A 210 5.38 -5.12 -12.12
CA GLY A 210 4.44 -4.34 -11.32
C GLY A 210 5.11 -3.68 -10.12
N VAL A 211 6.02 -4.39 -9.46
CA VAL A 211 6.82 -3.87 -8.34
C VAL A 211 7.80 -2.80 -8.82
N ASP A 212 8.50 -3.01 -9.93
CA ASP A 212 9.40 -2.01 -10.51
C ASP A 212 8.65 -0.71 -10.79
N ALA A 213 7.52 -0.79 -11.49
CA ALA A 213 6.70 0.38 -11.78
C ALA A 213 6.15 1.04 -10.49
N LEU A 214 5.85 0.25 -9.44
CA LEU A 214 5.38 0.76 -8.16
C LEU A 214 6.47 1.55 -7.44
N VAL A 215 7.68 1.00 -7.35
CA VAL A 215 8.83 1.67 -6.73
C VAL A 215 9.18 2.94 -7.48
N ASP A 216 9.21 2.92 -8.81
CA ASP A 216 9.47 4.11 -9.64
C ASP A 216 8.43 5.21 -9.40
N VAL A 217 7.15 4.85 -9.23
CA VAL A 217 6.11 5.82 -8.89
C VAL A 217 6.31 6.36 -7.48
N VAL A 218 6.61 5.51 -6.50
CA VAL A 218 6.84 5.91 -5.10
C VAL A 218 8.03 6.85 -4.97
N GLU A 219 9.13 6.61 -5.71
CA GLU A 219 10.32 7.47 -5.69
C GLU A 219 10.06 8.87 -6.27
N ARG A 220 9.10 9.01 -7.18
CA ARG A 220 8.69 10.32 -7.74
C ARG A 220 7.79 11.14 -6.81
N GLU A 221 7.33 10.58 -5.71
CA GLU A 221 6.48 11.22 -4.71
C GLU A 221 5.22 11.96 -5.28
N PRO A 222 4.44 11.36 -6.19
CA PRO A 222 3.30 12.04 -6.79
C PRO A 222 2.16 12.17 -5.78
N VAL A 223 1.32 13.19 -5.95
CA VAL A 223 0.04 13.28 -5.21
C VAL A 223 -0.82 12.04 -5.45
N ARG A 224 -0.87 11.57 -6.70
CA ARG A 224 -1.56 10.34 -7.10
C ARG A 224 -0.79 9.67 -8.24
N GLY A 225 -0.41 8.40 -8.06
CA GLY A 225 0.31 7.60 -9.05
C GLY A 225 -0.45 6.34 -9.45
N TYR A 226 -0.59 6.09 -10.75
CA TYR A 226 -1.13 4.82 -11.28
C TYR A 226 0.02 3.85 -11.58
N VAL A 227 -0.18 2.55 -11.35
CA VAL A 227 0.88 1.54 -11.48
C VAL A 227 0.42 0.32 -12.28
N PRO A 228 1.00 0.04 -13.45
CA PRO A 228 1.80 0.97 -14.25
C PRO A 228 0.96 2.18 -14.71
N GLU A 229 1.63 3.29 -15.03
CA GLU A 229 0.90 4.52 -15.40
C GLU A 229 0.07 4.32 -16.68
N TRP A 230 0.66 3.69 -17.68
CA TRP A 230 -0.06 3.20 -18.86
C TRP A 230 -0.39 1.70 -18.70
N PRO A 231 -1.63 1.26 -18.95
CA PRO A 231 -2.77 2.03 -19.45
C PRO A 231 -3.69 2.58 -18.34
N TRP A 232 -3.35 2.44 -17.05
CA TRP A 232 -4.30 2.65 -15.96
C TRP A 232 -4.73 4.10 -15.76
N ARG A 233 -3.88 5.08 -16.05
CA ARG A 233 -4.24 6.50 -15.94
C ARG A 233 -5.41 6.88 -16.86
N PRO A 234 -5.38 6.64 -18.19
CA PRO A 234 -6.51 6.90 -19.07
C PRO A 234 -7.72 6.01 -18.77
N VAL A 235 -7.52 4.72 -18.45
CA VAL A 235 -8.60 3.80 -18.10
C VAL A 235 -9.36 4.28 -16.85
N ALA A 236 -8.67 4.75 -15.83
CA ALA A 236 -9.29 5.29 -14.63
C ALA A 236 -10.12 6.55 -14.91
N GLY A 237 -9.63 7.44 -15.79
CA GLY A 237 -10.38 8.60 -16.26
C GLY A 237 -11.67 8.20 -16.97
N LEU A 238 -11.56 7.24 -17.89
CA LEU A 238 -12.72 6.73 -18.64
C LEU A 238 -13.75 6.07 -17.70
N LEU A 239 -13.31 5.20 -16.78
CA LEU A 239 -14.20 4.53 -15.83
C LEU A 239 -15.00 5.51 -14.98
N ARG A 240 -14.46 6.68 -14.63
CA ARG A 240 -15.18 7.72 -13.89
C ARG A 240 -16.32 8.34 -14.69
N ALA A 241 -16.11 8.54 -15.99
CA ALA A 241 -17.05 9.22 -16.87
C ALA A 241 -18.16 8.30 -17.39
N LEU A 242 -17.91 6.99 -17.51
CA LEU A 242 -18.85 6.05 -18.12
C LEU A 242 -20.12 5.82 -17.26
N PRO A 243 -21.31 5.67 -17.89
CA PRO A 243 -22.51 5.24 -17.20
C PRO A 243 -22.35 3.87 -16.54
N LEU A 244 -23.06 3.63 -15.42
CA LEU A 244 -22.95 2.37 -14.66
C LEU A 244 -23.25 1.14 -15.51
N SER A 245 -24.21 1.20 -16.43
CA SER A 245 -24.55 0.11 -17.34
C SER A 245 -23.39 -0.32 -18.22
N VAL A 246 -22.56 0.62 -18.67
CA VAL A 246 -21.36 0.34 -19.48
C VAL A 246 -20.26 -0.25 -18.60
N VAL A 247 -20.01 0.34 -17.43
CA VAL A 247 -19.01 -0.18 -16.48
C VAL A 247 -19.32 -1.63 -16.10
N ARG A 248 -20.59 -1.95 -15.81
CA ARG A 248 -21.02 -3.32 -15.49
C ARG A 248 -20.68 -4.31 -16.62
N ARG A 249 -20.90 -3.96 -17.88
CA ARG A 249 -20.54 -4.80 -19.03
C ARG A 249 -19.04 -5.01 -19.17
N LEU A 250 -18.24 -3.96 -18.91
CA LEU A 250 -16.79 -4.01 -19.04
C LEU A 250 -16.10 -4.77 -17.89
N THR A 251 -16.69 -4.75 -16.69
CA THR A 251 -16.10 -5.38 -15.49
C THR A 251 -16.58 -6.81 -15.26
N GLY A 252 -17.48 -7.34 -16.09
CA GLY A 252 -17.91 -8.74 -16.12
C GLY A 252 -18.61 -9.17 -14.82
N SER A 253 -19.86 -8.89 -14.70
CA SER A 253 -20.78 -9.51 -13.73
C SER A 253 -22.02 -9.99 -14.44
#